data_602f7c9f5eeb47d3b512185ad2e5578e
#
_entry.id   602f7c9f5eeb47d3b512185ad2e5578e
#
_cell.length_a   1.000
_cell.length_b   1.000
_cell.length_c   1.000
_cell.angle_alpha   90.00
_cell.angle_beta   90.00
_cell.angle_gamma   90.00
#
_symmetry.space_group_name_H-M   'P 1'
#
loop_
_entity.id
_entity.type
_entity.pdbx_description
1 polymer ?
#
loop_
_entity_poly.entity_id
_entity_poly.type
_entity_poly.pdbx_seq_one_letter_code
_entity_poly.pdbx_strand_id
1 'polypeptide(L)'
;MFITTQHVSLVQLAQHGDEQAFYQLIEQEQHKLYRMAYVYVQNENDAVEVFQQTIIRAYEGLPQLKEPHYFSTWLTRIIINVCKTYIAKKNTVQLVEPHTLENFTSTTPTYIEEELDLWHSLCKLEEKYKTVLLLRFYQDYSVKDIAAILQYPEGTVKTNIRRGLQALRQKLKGAYIDEWVQSVERGH
;
A
#
# COMPACT_ATOMS: atom_id res chain seq x y z
N MET A 1 -1.40 -7.74 14.46
CA MET A 1 -0.97 -8.76 13.49
C MET A 1 -0.05 -9.74 14.20
N PHE A 2 -0.49 -10.98 14.43
CA PHE A 2 0.33 -11.98 15.11
C PHE A 2 1.28 -12.59 14.08
N ILE A 3 2.56 -12.19 14.12
CA ILE A 3 3.61 -12.84 13.34
C ILE A 3 3.86 -14.19 14.00
N THR A 4 3.53 -15.27 13.30
CA THR A 4 3.73 -16.62 13.81
C THR A 4 5.22 -16.98 13.79
N THR A 5 5.65 -17.86 14.68
CA THR A 5 7.01 -18.43 14.69
C THR A 5 7.40 -18.98 13.31
N GLN A 6 6.43 -19.55 12.58
CA GLN A 6 6.60 -20.06 11.23
C GLN A 6 6.98 -18.97 10.22
N HIS A 7 6.37 -17.77 10.31
CA HIS A 7 6.71 -16.65 9.43
C HIS A 7 8.14 -16.16 9.65
N VAL A 8 8.58 -16.04 10.89
CA VAL A 8 9.98 -15.68 11.22
C VAL A 8 10.96 -16.71 10.67
N SER A 9 10.63 -18.00 10.76
CA SER A 9 11.46 -19.08 10.19
C SER A 9 11.56 -18.98 8.66
N LEU A 10 10.46 -18.69 7.96
CA LEU A 10 10.48 -18.48 6.50
C LEU A 10 11.36 -17.30 6.11
N VAL A 11 11.30 -16.19 6.83
CA VAL A 11 12.17 -15.03 6.56
C VAL A 11 13.63 -15.40 6.73
N GLN A 12 13.99 -16.14 7.79
CA GLN A 12 15.35 -16.58 8.01
C GLN A 12 15.84 -17.53 6.92
N LEU A 13 15.02 -18.49 6.48
CA LEU A 13 15.37 -19.37 5.36
C LEU A 13 15.61 -18.57 4.07
N ALA A 14 14.71 -17.64 3.75
CA ALA A 14 14.86 -16.79 2.59
C ALA A 14 16.11 -15.90 2.65
N GLN A 15 16.49 -15.41 3.84
CA GLN A 15 17.74 -14.66 4.05
C GLN A 15 19.00 -15.48 3.77
N HIS A 16 18.92 -16.81 3.94
CA HIS A 16 20.00 -17.74 3.63
C HIS A 16 19.96 -18.26 2.18
N GLY A 17 19.10 -17.67 1.34
CA GLY A 17 19.03 -17.98 -0.09
C GLY A 17 18.01 -19.05 -0.48
N ASP A 18 17.11 -19.44 0.41
CA ASP A 18 16.00 -20.33 0.06
C ASP A 18 14.96 -19.55 -0.76
N GLU A 19 14.98 -19.78 -2.07
CA GLU A 19 14.06 -19.12 -3.03
C GLU A 19 12.61 -19.53 -2.80
N GLN A 20 12.35 -20.76 -2.37
CA GLN A 20 11.00 -21.24 -2.11
C GLN A 20 10.39 -20.55 -0.88
N ALA A 21 11.19 -20.33 0.15
CA ALA A 21 10.78 -19.57 1.33
C ALA A 21 10.49 -18.11 0.98
N PHE A 22 11.31 -17.49 0.12
CA PHE A 22 11.03 -16.14 -0.36
C PHE A 22 9.74 -16.08 -1.19
N TYR A 23 9.53 -17.02 -2.10
CA TYR A 23 8.29 -17.12 -2.87
C TYR A 23 7.05 -17.18 -1.96
N GLN A 24 7.06 -18.04 -0.94
CA GLN A 24 5.96 -18.17 0.02
C GLN A 24 5.68 -16.87 0.78
N LEU A 25 6.73 -16.14 1.15
CA LEU A 25 6.59 -14.82 1.80
C LEU A 25 5.91 -13.80 0.89
N ILE A 26 6.32 -13.75 -0.38
CA ILE A 26 5.72 -12.84 -1.36
C ILE A 26 4.27 -13.24 -1.68
N GLU A 27 3.98 -14.54 -1.82
CA GLU A 27 2.64 -15.04 -2.06
C GLU A 27 1.65 -14.61 -0.97
N GLN A 28 2.07 -14.60 0.30
CA GLN A 28 1.24 -14.12 1.42
C GLN A 28 0.94 -12.62 1.34
N GLU A 29 1.83 -11.83 0.80
CA GLU A 29 1.71 -10.36 0.76
C GLU A 29 1.26 -9.82 -0.61
N GLN A 30 1.25 -10.65 -1.68
CA GLN A 30 1.08 -10.20 -3.06
C GLN A 30 -0.19 -9.38 -3.29
N HIS A 31 -1.33 -9.80 -2.75
CA HIS A 31 -2.59 -9.08 -2.93
C HIS A 31 -2.56 -7.69 -2.32
N LYS A 32 -1.95 -7.56 -1.14
CA LYS A 32 -1.82 -6.29 -0.43
C LYS A 32 -0.88 -5.35 -1.18
N LEU A 33 0.26 -5.88 -1.63
CA LEU A 33 1.25 -5.10 -2.38
C LEU A 33 0.68 -4.63 -3.72
N TYR A 34 0.07 -5.53 -4.50
CA TYR A 34 -0.51 -5.17 -5.79
C TYR A 34 -1.59 -4.09 -5.66
N ARG A 35 -2.52 -4.27 -4.71
CA ARG A 35 -3.58 -3.29 -4.47
C ARG A 35 -3.02 -1.94 -4.02
N MET A 36 -1.98 -1.95 -3.20
CA MET A 36 -1.28 -0.73 -2.79
C MET A 36 -0.64 -0.03 -3.99
N ALA A 37 0.09 -0.77 -4.86
CA ALA A 37 0.64 -0.23 -6.09
C ALA A 37 -0.47 0.41 -6.95
N TYR A 38 -1.56 -0.32 -7.19
CA TYR A 38 -2.67 0.15 -8.01
C TYR A 38 -3.28 1.47 -7.50
N VAL A 39 -3.50 1.60 -6.19
CA VAL A 39 -4.03 2.85 -5.61
C VAL A 39 -3.10 4.05 -5.84
N TYR A 40 -1.79 3.81 -5.92
CA TYR A 40 -0.82 4.88 -6.21
C TYR A 40 -0.79 5.25 -7.68
N VAL A 41 -0.69 4.27 -8.58
CA VAL A 41 -0.43 4.52 -10.00
C VAL A 41 -1.69 4.55 -10.87
N GLN A 42 -2.81 4.01 -10.41
CA GLN A 42 -4.13 4.00 -11.06
C GLN A 42 -4.11 3.40 -12.49
N ASN A 43 -3.22 2.48 -12.75
CA ASN A 43 -3.07 1.78 -14.00
C ASN A 43 -2.58 0.36 -13.71
N GLU A 44 -3.17 -0.65 -14.35
CA GLU A 44 -2.85 -2.06 -14.09
C GLU A 44 -1.42 -2.42 -14.52
N ASN A 45 -1.00 -1.98 -15.69
CA ASN A 45 0.35 -2.26 -16.20
C ASN A 45 1.42 -1.62 -15.31
N ASP A 46 1.20 -0.35 -14.93
CA ASP A 46 2.09 0.38 -14.01
C ASP A 46 2.11 -0.31 -12.64
N ALA A 47 0.97 -0.81 -12.14
CA ALA A 47 0.88 -1.51 -10.87
C ALA A 47 1.67 -2.83 -10.88
N VAL A 48 1.59 -3.58 -11.98
CA VAL A 48 2.39 -4.80 -12.17
C VAL A 48 3.89 -4.46 -12.19
N GLU A 49 4.28 -3.40 -12.90
CA GLU A 49 5.68 -2.96 -12.96
C GLU A 49 6.20 -2.55 -11.57
N VAL A 50 5.44 -1.74 -10.85
CA VAL A 50 5.77 -1.34 -9.47
C VAL A 50 5.88 -2.56 -8.55
N PHE A 51 4.95 -3.51 -8.68
CA PHE A 51 4.98 -4.75 -7.91
C PHE A 51 6.25 -5.57 -8.21
N GLN A 52 6.59 -5.77 -9.48
CA GLN A 52 7.79 -6.49 -9.90
C GLN A 52 9.07 -5.80 -9.38
N GLN A 53 9.17 -4.48 -9.52
CA GLN A 53 10.31 -3.72 -8.99
C GLN A 53 10.41 -3.83 -7.46
N THR A 54 9.27 -3.93 -6.77
CA THR A 54 9.23 -4.14 -5.32
C THR A 54 9.80 -5.49 -4.95
N ILE A 55 9.43 -6.56 -5.67
CA ILE A 55 9.94 -7.92 -5.42
C ILE A 55 11.45 -7.98 -5.63
N ILE A 56 11.96 -7.41 -6.72
CA ILE A 56 13.40 -7.37 -7.00
C ILE A 56 14.14 -6.69 -5.86
N ARG A 57 13.71 -5.49 -5.45
CA ARG A 57 14.34 -4.77 -4.34
C ARG A 57 14.22 -5.49 -2.99
N ALA A 58 13.11 -6.21 -2.78
CA ALA A 58 12.92 -7.01 -1.59
C ALA A 58 13.89 -8.21 -1.59
N TYR A 59 14.05 -8.90 -2.71
CA TYR A 59 14.99 -10.01 -2.83
C TYR A 59 16.43 -9.58 -2.56
N GLU A 60 16.86 -8.49 -3.21
CA GLU A 60 18.20 -7.93 -3.04
C GLU A 60 18.47 -7.40 -1.62
N GLY A 61 17.46 -6.81 -0.98
CA GLY A 61 17.61 -6.20 0.34
C GLY A 61 17.35 -7.14 1.51
N LEU A 62 16.75 -8.32 1.29
CA LEU A 62 16.33 -9.24 2.35
C LEU A 62 17.51 -9.70 3.25
N PRO A 63 18.70 -9.99 2.73
CA PRO A 63 19.84 -10.37 3.57
C PRO A 63 20.26 -9.31 4.59
N GLN A 64 19.90 -8.04 4.35
CA GLN A 64 20.25 -6.91 5.21
C GLN A 64 19.15 -6.62 6.28
N LEU A 65 18.02 -7.30 6.23
CA LEU A 65 16.95 -7.15 7.21
C LEU A 65 17.40 -7.75 8.55
N LYS A 66 17.67 -6.88 9.53
CA LYS A 66 18.20 -7.29 10.84
C LYS A 66 17.20 -8.12 11.65
N GLU A 67 15.94 -7.75 11.58
CA GLU A 67 14.89 -8.30 12.43
C GLU A 67 13.79 -8.94 11.59
N PRO A 68 13.76 -10.28 11.46
CA PRO A 68 12.81 -11.01 10.60
C PRO A 68 11.34 -10.69 10.85
N HIS A 69 10.98 -10.39 12.10
CA HIS A 69 9.58 -10.07 12.43
C HIS A 69 9.09 -8.73 11.85
N TYR A 70 9.97 -7.86 11.38
CA TYR A 70 9.59 -6.63 10.67
C TYR A 70 9.50 -6.80 9.16
N PHE A 71 9.54 -8.02 8.62
CA PHE A 71 9.51 -8.27 7.19
C PHE A 71 8.35 -7.55 6.47
N SER A 72 7.11 -7.73 6.91
CA SER A 72 5.94 -7.09 6.28
C SER A 72 6.01 -5.56 6.34
N THR A 73 6.46 -5.01 7.48
CA THR A 73 6.66 -3.55 7.65
C THR A 73 7.75 -3.02 6.74
N TRP A 74 8.86 -3.74 6.62
CA TRP A 74 9.98 -3.41 5.75
C TRP A 74 9.59 -3.51 4.26
N LEU A 75 8.88 -4.54 3.87
CA LEU A 75 8.37 -4.73 2.51
C LEU A 75 7.37 -3.63 2.12
N THR A 76 6.49 -3.23 3.05
CA THR A 76 5.57 -2.10 2.88
C THR A 76 6.34 -0.79 2.65
N ARG A 77 7.46 -0.56 3.33
CA ARG A 77 8.31 0.61 3.08
C ARG A 77 8.93 0.58 1.68
N ILE A 78 9.35 -0.59 1.22
CA ILE A 78 9.90 -0.75 -0.14
C ILE A 78 8.86 -0.35 -1.18
N ILE A 79 7.64 -0.89 -1.13
CA ILE A 79 6.64 -0.59 -2.15
C ILE A 79 6.23 0.88 -2.15
N ILE A 80 6.09 1.53 -0.99
CA ILE A 80 5.81 2.97 -0.92
C ILE A 80 6.90 3.77 -1.64
N ASN A 81 8.17 3.43 -1.41
CA ASN A 81 9.30 4.11 -2.04
C ASN A 81 9.35 3.84 -3.55
N VAL A 82 9.04 2.62 -3.99
CA VAL A 82 8.94 2.28 -5.42
C VAL A 82 7.83 3.08 -6.08
N CYS A 83 6.62 3.13 -5.49
CA CYS A 83 5.51 3.94 -6.00
C CYS A 83 5.90 5.41 -6.17
N LYS A 84 6.50 6.01 -5.14
CA LYS A 84 6.94 7.42 -5.19
C LYS A 84 7.94 7.67 -6.31
N THR A 85 8.95 6.82 -6.42
CA THR A 85 9.98 6.92 -7.45
C THR A 85 9.38 6.75 -8.85
N TYR A 86 8.47 5.80 -9.02
CA TYR A 86 7.77 5.53 -10.27
C TYR A 86 6.95 6.72 -10.74
N ILE A 87 6.13 7.29 -9.86
CA ILE A 87 5.30 8.45 -10.17
C ILE A 87 6.16 9.67 -10.50
N ALA A 88 7.22 9.92 -9.73
CA ALA A 88 8.14 11.02 -10.00
C ALA A 88 8.79 10.90 -11.38
N LYS A 89 9.25 9.70 -11.76
CA LYS A 89 9.84 9.41 -13.07
C LYS A 89 8.81 9.60 -14.19
N LYS A 90 7.60 9.07 -14.03
CA LYS A 90 6.52 9.19 -15.02
C LYS A 90 6.13 10.65 -15.28
N ASN A 91 6.00 11.44 -14.23
CA ASN A 91 5.70 12.88 -14.34
C ASN A 91 6.81 13.64 -15.07
N THR A 92 8.07 13.24 -14.90
CA THR A 92 9.20 13.87 -15.62
C THR A 92 9.15 13.53 -17.11
N VAL A 93 8.80 12.30 -17.47
CA VAL A 93 8.67 11.88 -18.90
C VAL A 93 7.48 12.57 -19.57
N GLN A 94 6.33 12.70 -18.88
CA GLN A 94 5.14 13.37 -19.43
C GLN A 94 5.33 14.87 -19.69
N LEU A 95 6.28 15.52 -19.03
CA LEU A 95 6.64 16.93 -19.33
C LEU A 95 7.40 17.07 -20.64
N VAL A 96 7.92 15.98 -21.21
CA VAL A 96 8.71 15.97 -22.46
C VAL A 96 7.87 15.54 -23.66
N GLU A 97 6.81 14.76 -23.47
CA GLU A 97 5.88 14.33 -24.53
C GLU A 97 4.43 14.54 -24.11
N PRO A 98 3.63 15.33 -24.86
CA PRO A 98 2.20 15.45 -24.59
C PRO A 98 1.48 14.21 -25.12
N HIS A 99 1.27 13.21 -24.26
CA HIS A 99 0.44 12.05 -24.59
C HIS A 99 -1.02 12.30 -24.22
N THR A 100 -1.90 12.04 -25.20
CA THR A 100 -3.34 11.93 -25.10
C THR A 100 -3.73 11.00 -23.96
N LEU A 101 -4.63 11.50 -23.10
CA LEU A 101 -5.32 10.73 -22.07
C LEU A 101 -6.15 9.62 -22.72
N GLU A 102 -5.64 8.41 -22.79
CA GLU A 102 -6.46 7.24 -23.08
C GLU A 102 -7.21 6.85 -21.80
N ASN A 103 -8.52 7.01 -21.86
CA ASN A 103 -9.45 6.48 -20.88
C ASN A 103 -9.50 4.96 -21.01
N PHE A 104 -8.77 4.26 -20.18
CA PHE A 104 -8.87 2.80 -20.10
C PHE A 104 -10.02 2.40 -19.19
N THR A 105 -11.00 1.73 -19.78
CA THR A 105 -11.99 0.94 -19.07
C THR A 105 -11.31 -0.30 -18.51
N SER A 106 -11.01 -0.29 -17.21
CA SER A 106 -10.47 -1.46 -16.52
C SER A 106 -11.55 -2.54 -16.36
N THR A 107 -11.24 -3.75 -16.82
CA THR A 107 -11.97 -4.97 -16.44
C THR A 107 -11.64 -5.28 -14.98
N THR A 108 -12.45 -4.76 -14.06
CA THR A 108 -12.35 -5.04 -12.64
C THR A 108 -12.93 -6.41 -12.30
N PRO A 109 -12.29 -7.18 -11.40
CA PRO A 109 -12.95 -8.31 -10.77
C PRO A 109 -14.22 -7.80 -10.06
N THR A 110 -15.27 -8.61 -10.05
CA THR A 110 -16.61 -8.30 -9.54
C THR A 110 -16.56 -7.91 -8.05
N TYR A 111 -16.36 -6.64 -7.76
CA TYR A 111 -16.57 -6.04 -6.45
C TYR A 111 -17.97 -5.42 -6.40
N ILE A 112 -18.57 -5.40 -5.20
CA ILE A 112 -19.80 -4.68 -4.94
C ILE A 112 -19.55 -3.20 -5.32
N GLU A 113 -20.47 -2.54 -6.03
CA GLU A 113 -20.33 -1.15 -6.55
C GLU A 113 -19.79 -0.17 -5.49
N GLU A 114 -20.14 -0.38 -4.25
CA GLU A 114 -19.74 0.41 -3.07
C GLU A 114 -18.25 0.31 -2.74
N GLU A 115 -17.66 -0.88 -2.90
CA GLU A 115 -16.22 -1.09 -2.71
C GLU A 115 -15.40 -0.38 -3.79
N LEU A 116 -15.93 -0.36 -5.02
CA LEU A 116 -15.34 0.36 -6.15
C LEU A 116 -15.30 1.87 -5.91
N ASP A 117 -16.38 2.46 -5.39
CA ASP A 117 -16.47 3.90 -5.09
C ASP A 117 -15.48 4.31 -4.01
N LEU A 118 -15.27 3.47 -2.99
CA LEU A 118 -14.28 3.71 -1.94
C LEU A 118 -12.85 3.74 -2.52
N TRP A 119 -12.50 2.73 -3.33
CA TRP A 119 -11.17 2.66 -3.95
C TRP A 119 -10.92 3.82 -4.91
N HIS A 120 -11.88 4.17 -5.76
CA HIS A 120 -11.79 5.34 -6.63
C HIS A 120 -11.64 6.65 -5.86
N SER A 121 -12.33 6.78 -4.73
CA SER A 121 -12.22 7.96 -3.88
C SER A 121 -10.87 8.05 -3.16
N LEU A 122 -10.34 6.91 -2.70
CA LEU A 122 -8.98 6.80 -2.15
C LEU A 122 -7.92 7.21 -3.18
N CYS A 123 -8.06 6.74 -4.43
CA CYS A 123 -7.14 7.09 -5.51
C CYS A 123 -7.03 8.60 -5.74
N LYS A 124 -8.12 9.34 -5.54
CA LYS A 124 -8.21 10.81 -5.74
C LYS A 124 -7.73 11.64 -4.53
N LEU A 125 -7.30 11.02 -3.44
CA LEU A 125 -6.75 11.73 -2.30
C LEU A 125 -5.31 12.16 -2.54
N GLU A 126 -4.89 13.23 -1.83
CA GLU A 126 -3.47 13.58 -1.75
C GLU A 126 -2.66 12.40 -1.18
N GLU A 127 -1.44 12.21 -1.69
CA GLU A 127 -0.56 11.09 -1.34
C GLU A 127 -0.41 10.89 0.18
N LYS A 128 -0.20 11.98 0.94
CA LYS A 128 -0.02 11.92 2.41
C LYS A 128 -1.23 11.36 3.14
N TYR A 129 -2.45 11.62 2.65
CA TYR A 129 -3.70 11.10 3.22
C TYR A 129 -3.97 9.67 2.76
N LYS A 130 -3.85 9.42 1.46
CA LYS A 130 -3.96 8.11 0.85
C LYS A 130 -3.08 7.08 1.56
N THR A 131 -1.79 7.40 1.72
CA THR A 131 -0.81 6.50 2.34
C THR A 131 -1.20 6.12 3.77
N VAL A 132 -1.51 7.08 4.62
CA VAL A 132 -1.85 6.77 6.03
C VAL A 132 -3.16 6.01 6.16
N LEU A 133 -4.15 6.25 5.27
CA LEU A 133 -5.40 5.50 5.26
C LEU A 133 -5.20 4.06 4.79
N LEU A 134 -4.40 3.82 3.74
CA LEU A 134 -4.05 2.48 3.30
C LEU A 134 -3.33 1.69 4.40
N LEU A 135 -2.34 2.30 5.03
CA LEU A 135 -1.59 1.66 6.10
C LEU A 135 -2.47 1.36 7.32
N ARG A 136 -3.34 2.28 7.69
CA ARG A 136 -4.18 2.13 8.88
C ARG A 136 -5.30 1.12 8.68
N PHE A 137 -6.02 1.20 7.57
CA PHE A 137 -7.30 0.50 7.39
C PHE A 137 -7.22 -0.72 6.46
N TYR A 138 -6.26 -0.74 5.55
CA TYR A 138 -6.08 -1.87 4.66
C TYR A 138 -4.97 -2.82 5.11
N GLN A 139 -3.91 -2.27 5.70
CA GLN A 139 -2.77 -3.04 6.22
C GLN A 139 -2.85 -3.29 7.73
N ASP A 140 -3.81 -2.66 8.43
CA ASP A 140 -4.04 -2.78 9.87
C ASP A 140 -2.84 -2.40 10.75
N TYR A 141 -2.03 -1.43 10.29
CA TYR A 141 -0.92 -0.92 11.08
C TYR A 141 -1.39 0.04 12.18
N SER A 142 -0.75 -0.04 13.35
CA SER A 142 -0.94 0.94 14.41
C SER A 142 -0.37 2.31 14.01
N VAL A 143 -0.82 3.38 14.67
CA VAL A 143 -0.26 4.73 14.45
C VAL A 143 1.25 4.75 14.67
N LYS A 144 1.75 4.01 15.65
CA LYS A 144 3.18 3.86 15.95
C LYS A 144 3.93 3.21 14.80
N ASP A 145 3.38 2.12 14.23
CA ASP A 145 4.01 1.43 13.09
C ASP A 145 4.01 2.33 11.85
N ILE A 146 2.91 3.04 11.56
CA ILE A 146 2.81 4.00 10.46
C ILE A 146 3.84 5.12 10.63
N ALA A 147 3.99 5.66 11.85
CA ALA A 147 5.00 6.67 12.15
C ALA A 147 6.42 6.15 11.85
N ALA A 148 6.73 4.91 12.24
CA ALA A 148 8.00 4.27 11.95
C ALA A 148 8.19 3.99 10.44
N ILE A 149 7.15 3.51 9.74
CA ILE A 149 7.20 3.24 8.28
C ILE A 149 7.48 4.52 7.51
N LEU A 150 6.75 5.60 7.82
CA LEU A 150 6.80 6.85 7.06
C LEU A 150 7.86 7.83 7.58
N GLN A 151 8.49 7.52 8.72
CA GLN A 151 9.40 8.42 9.44
C GLN A 151 8.75 9.77 9.78
N TYR A 152 7.49 9.72 10.21
CA TYR A 152 6.71 10.87 10.65
C TYR A 152 6.50 10.83 12.17
N PRO A 153 6.35 12.00 12.82
CA PRO A 153 5.84 12.03 14.20
C PRO A 153 4.42 11.43 14.28
N GLU A 154 4.11 10.70 15.35
CA GLU A 154 2.76 10.11 15.55
C GLU A 154 1.64 11.15 15.48
N GLY A 155 1.88 12.37 15.97
CA GLY A 155 0.93 13.49 15.88
C GLY A 155 0.61 13.86 14.43
N THR A 156 1.61 13.80 13.55
CA THR A 156 1.44 14.03 12.10
C THR A 156 0.59 12.91 11.48
N VAL A 157 0.87 11.64 11.84
CA VAL A 157 0.10 10.49 11.37
C VAL A 157 -1.37 10.62 11.79
N LYS A 158 -1.66 10.87 13.07
CA LYS A 158 -3.02 11.07 13.59
C LYS A 158 -3.75 12.20 12.86
N THR A 159 -3.06 13.32 12.63
CA THR A 159 -3.62 14.46 11.89
C THR A 159 -3.92 14.10 10.44
N ASN A 160 -3.02 13.39 9.76
CA ASN A 160 -3.22 12.98 8.38
C ASN A 160 -4.35 11.94 8.24
N ILE A 161 -4.48 10.99 9.18
CA ILE A 161 -5.61 10.06 9.22
C ILE A 161 -6.92 10.84 9.34
N ARG A 162 -7.05 11.74 10.33
CA ARG A 162 -8.26 12.54 10.53
C ARG A 162 -8.63 13.37 9.30
N ARG A 163 -7.65 14.08 8.71
CA ARG A 163 -7.86 14.89 7.49
C ARG A 163 -8.18 14.04 6.28
N GLY A 164 -7.51 12.89 6.16
CA GLY A 164 -7.78 11.92 5.09
C GLY A 164 -9.21 11.37 5.14
N LEU A 165 -9.69 10.97 6.33
CA LEU A 165 -11.07 10.54 6.52
C LEU A 165 -12.08 11.66 6.19
N GLN A 166 -11.79 12.88 6.59
CA GLN A 166 -12.63 14.03 6.26
C GLN A 166 -12.70 14.28 4.74
N ALA A 167 -11.56 14.22 4.04
CA ALA A 167 -11.50 14.39 2.60
C ALA A 167 -12.18 13.23 1.85
N LEU A 168 -12.06 12.01 2.37
CA LEU A 168 -12.74 10.83 1.83
C LEU A 168 -14.26 10.95 1.97
N ARG A 169 -14.78 11.38 3.13
CA ARG A 169 -16.20 11.66 3.36
C ARG A 169 -16.78 12.67 2.36
N GLN A 170 -16.02 13.70 1.99
CA GLN A 170 -16.47 14.69 1.02
C GLN A 170 -16.58 14.13 -0.41
N LYS A 171 -15.76 13.11 -0.73
CA LYS A 171 -15.73 12.49 -2.07
C LYS A 171 -16.76 11.37 -2.23
N LEU A 172 -17.06 10.66 -1.16
CA LEU A 172 -18.05 9.60 -1.12
C LEU A 172 -19.41 10.23 -0.77
N LYS A 173 -20.33 10.24 -1.72
CA LYS A 173 -21.71 10.71 -1.51
C LYS A 173 -22.51 9.56 -0.88
N GLY A 174 -22.82 9.63 0.44
CA GLY A 174 -23.80 8.73 1.04
C GLY A 174 -23.44 8.13 2.40
N ALA A 175 -24.40 7.44 3.01
CA ALA A 175 -24.43 6.92 4.38
C ALA A 175 -23.34 5.87 4.72
N TYR A 176 -22.74 5.25 3.74
CA TYR A 176 -21.78 4.15 3.88
C TYR A 176 -20.51 4.47 4.67
N ILE A 177 -20.05 5.71 4.61
CA ILE A 177 -18.80 6.08 5.31
C ILE A 177 -18.99 6.09 6.80
N ASP A 178 -20.13 6.51 7.27
CA ASP A 178 -20.39 6.60 8.70
C ASP A 178 -20.42 5.21 9.33
N GLU A 179 -20.96 4.20 8.62
CA GLU A 179 -20.90 2.81 9.04
C GLU A 179 -19.48 2.23 8.99
N TRP A 180 -18.75 2.49 7.92
CA TRP A 180 -17.37 2.03 7.77
C TRP A 180 -16.42 2.68 8.78
N VAL A 181 -16.49 4.01 8.96
CA VAL A 181 -15.69 4.72 9.98
C VAL A 181 -16.07 4.26 11.39
N GLN A 182 -17.36 4.07 11.68
CA GLN A 182 -17.80 3.53 12.97
C GLN A 182 -17.36 2.09 13.20
N SER A 183 -17.33 1.23 12.16
CA SER A 183 -16.84 -0.14 12.28
C SER A 183 -15.34 -0.17 12.59
N VAL A 184 -14.59 0.78 12.04
CA VAL A 184 -13.16 0.94 12.24
C VAL A 184 -12.83 1.59 13.60
N GLU A 185 -13.64 2.54 14.06
CA GLU A 185 -13.47 3.15 15.40
C GLU A 185 -13.89 2.21 16.54
N ARG A 186 -14.82 1.27 16.29
CA ARG A 186 -15.25 0.24 17.27
C ARG A 186 -14.35 -0.98 17.34
N GLY A 187 -13.49 -1.21 16.36
CA GLY A 187 -12.58 -2.36 16.31
C GLY A 187 -11.30 -2.18 17.13
N HIS A 188 -11.31 -1.25 18.09
CA HIS A 188 -10.18 -0.99 19.01
C HIS A 188 -10.67 -0.96 20.44
#